data_276ec0b6bb080c7518ce4752d72b90a4
#
_entry.id   276ec0b6bb080c7518ce4752d72b90a4
#
_cell.length_a   1.000
_cell.length_b   1.000
_cell.length_c   1.000
_cell.angle_alpha   90.00
_cell.angle_beta   90.00
_cell.angle_gamma   90.00
#
_symmetry.space_group_name_H-M   'P 1'
#
loop_
_entity.id
_entity.type
_entity.pdbx_description
1 polymer ?
#
loop_
_entity_poly.entity_id
_entity_poly.type
_entity_poly.pdbx_seq_one_letter_code
_entity_poly.pdbx_strand_id
1 'polypeptide(L)'
;MPNFNPINITKNQNQLNDKKIKIEDIIIGKEKRTTLMLRNIPNKYTLNNVVEEIDRSFWGKYDYINLPIDYERKLNLGYAFINFVDPMHIILFYENYHLKKWSKYKSEKKLDMTYADKQGKKDINCKDDQTYFAIEDKRFVFNSLQPKIEIPVSYLNFFRKIYPNSVCVIEDKNGFYNDKYFVVKHLGKK
;
A
#
# COMPACT_ATOMS: atom_id res chain seq x y z
N MET A 1 -23.35 26.27 28.61
CA MET A 1 -23.40 24.99 27.91
C MET A 1 -22.81 25.20 26.51
N PRO A 2 -21.76 24.51 26.14
CA PRO A 2 -21.18 24.68 24.78
C PRO A 2 -22.10 24.06 23.76
N ASN A 3 -22.48 24.86 22.73
CA ASN A 3 -23.26 24.43 21.59
C ASN A 3 -22.45 23.39 20.77
N PHE A 4 -22.83 22.12 20.87
CA PHE A 4 -22.36 21.07 19.98
C PHE A 4 -22.96 21.27 18.60
N ASN A 5 -22.14 21.63 17.62
CA ASN A 5 -22.56 21.87 16.25
C ASN A 5 -22.55 20.51 15.49
N PRO A 6 -23.70 19.88 15.21
CA PRO A 6 -23.79 18.53 14.60
C PRO A 6 -23.18 18.46 13.19
N ILE A 7 -23.00 19.59 12.51
CA ILE A 7 -22.46 19.68 11.15
C ILE A 7 -20.97 19.28 11.08
N ASN A 8 -20.21 19.46 12.17
CA ASN A 8 -18.78 19.11 12.19
C ASN A 8 -18.55 17.60 12.37
N ILE A 9 -19.47 16.88 12.99
CA ILE A 9 -19.34 15.42 13.22
C ILE A 9 -19.58 14.65 11.92
N THR A 10 -20.56 15.05 11.14
CA THR A 10 -20.88 14.40 9.85
C THR A 10 -19.83 14.65 8.77
N LYS A 11 -19.23 15.85 8.72
CA LYS A 11 -18.11 16.13 7.81
C LYS A 11 -16.87 15.30 8.12
N ASN A 12 -16.51 15.14 9.38
CA ASN A 12 -15.36 14.33 9.79
C ASN A 12 -15.57 12.82 9.53
N GLN A 13 -16.79 12.31 9.74
CA GLN A 13 -17.11 10.90 9.45
C GLN A 13 -17.10 10.60 7.94
N ASN A 14 -17.60 11.51 7.12
CA ASN A 14 -17.60 11.37 5.66
C ASN A 14 -16.16 11.41 5.10
N GLN A 15 -15.30 12.30 5.61
CA GLN A 15 -13.88 12.37 5.22
C GLN A 15 -13.10 11.13 5.64
N LEU A 16 -13.38 10.57 6.82
CA LEU A 16 -12.77 9.32 7.28
C LEU A 16 -13.21 8.12 6.44
N ASN A 17 -14.49 8.07 6.04
CA ASN A 17 -15.02 7.01 5.19
C ASN A 17 -14.47 7.09 3.76
N ASP A 18 -14.19 8.29 3.25
CA ASP A 18 -13.62 8.49 1.92
C ASP A 18 -12.16 8.00 1.82
N LYS A 19 -11.42 8.01 2.94
CA LYS A 19 -10.02 7.55 2.98
C LYS A 19 -9.88 6.04 3.22
N LYS A 20 -10.95 5.34 3.51
CA LYS A 20 -10.93 3.90 3.78
C LYS A 20 -10.66 3.11 2.50
N ILE A 21 -9.74 2.13 2.60
CA ILE A 21 -9.44 1.23 1.49
C ILE A 21 -10.59 0.22 1.35
N LYS A 22 -11.16 0.17 0.15
CA LYS A 22 -12.18 -0.80 -0.25
C LYS A 22 -11.65 -1.58 -1.44
N ILE A 23 -11.37 -2.84 -1.23
CA ILE A 23 -10.71 -3.71 -2.23
C ILE A 23 -11.57 -3.84 -3.49
N GLU A 24 -12.89 -3.96 -3.31
CA GLU A 24 -13.85 -4.06 -4.41
C GLU A 24 -13.80 -2.82 -5.33
N ASP A 25 -13.70 -1.61 -4.75
CA ASP A 25 -13.61 -0.36 -5.52
C ASP A 25 -12.32 -0.31 -6.36
N ILE A 26 -11.21 -0.90 -5.86
CA ILE A 26 -9.95 -1.04 -6.62
C ILE A 26 -10.16 -2.02 -7.78
N ILE A 27 -10.71 -3.20 -7.53
CA ILE A 27 -10.91 -4.25 -8.54
C ILE A 27 -11.80 -3.75 -9.67
N ILE A 28 -12.90 -3.03 -9.38
CA ILE A 28 -13.78 -2.49 -10.41
C ILE A 28 -13.21 -1.25 -11.11
N GLY A 29 -12.03 -0.73 -10.65
CA GLY A 29 -11.36 0.45 -11.21
C GLY A 29 -12.06 1.77 -10.90
N LYS A 30 -12.93 1.80 -9.88
CA LYS A 30 -13.53 3.01 -9.34
C LYS A 30 -12.53 3.80 -8.51
N GLU A 31 -11.72 3.08 -7.71
CA GLU A 31 -10.63 3.68 -6.94
C GLU A 31 -9.34 3.64 -7.77
N LYS A 32 -8.71 4.81 -7.92
CA LYS A 32 -7.48 5.00 -8.72
C LYS A 32 -6.33 5.57 -7.90
N ARG A 33 -6.57 5.92 -6.64
CA ARG A 33 -5.54 6.43 -5.75
C ARG A 33 -4.47 5.38 -5.49
N THR A 34 -3.23 5.81 -5.48
CA THR A 34 -2.06 4.93 -5.32
C THR A 34 -1.24 5.24 -4.09
N THR A 35 -1.43 6.43 -3.49
CA THR A 35 -0.66 6.83 -2.31
C THR A 35 -1.41 6.51 -1.04
N LEU A 36 -0.77 5.74 -0.17
CA LEU A 36 -1.26 5.41 1.17
C LEU A 36 -0.48 6.15 2.24
N MET A 37 -1.18 6.49 3.32
CA MET A 37 -0.61 6.85 4.60
C MET A 37 -0.60 5.60 5.49
N LEU A 38 0.59 5.16 5.86
CA LEU A 38 0.84 4.08 6.82
C LEU A 38 0.95 4.68 8.22
N ARG A 39 0.27 4.11 9.20
CA ARG A 39 0.25 4.58 10.58
C ARG A 39 0.69 3.49 11.56
N ASN A 40 0.98 3.90 12.79
CA ASN A 40 1.44 3.00 13.84
C ASN A 40 2.81 2.36 13.54
N ILE A 41 3.70 3.10 12.88
CA ILE A 41 5.09 2.66 12.69
C ILE A 41 5.82 2.77 14.04
N PRO A 42 6.60 1.75 14.48
CA PRO A 42 7.41 1.85 15.68
C PRO A 42 8.43 3.00 15.56
N ASN A 43 8.50 3.88 16.54
CA ASN A 43 9.32 5.10 16.42
C ASN A 43 10.82 4.85 16.20
N LYS A 44 11.33 3.65 16.54
CA LYS A 44 12.71 3.22 16.29
C LYS A 44 12.99 2.76 14.86
N TYR A 45 11.95 2.61 14.02
CA TYR A 45 12.16 2.25 12.61
C TYR A 45 12.82 3.41 11.88
N THR A 46 13.88 3.10 11.15
CA THR A 46 14.46 4.00 10.15
C THR A 46 13.79 3.80 8.80
N LEU A 47 14.02 4.71 7.85
CA LEU A 47 13.55 4.55 6.48
C LEU A 47 14.02 3.22 5.89
N ASN A 48 15.30 2.87 6.05
CA ASN A 48 15.84 1.60 5.58
C ASN A 48 15.13 0.39 6.19
N ASN A 49 14.72 0.44 7.47
CA ASN A 49 13.97 -0.66 8.08
C ASN A 49 12.59 -0.84 7.45
N VAL A 50 11.91 0.27 7.13
CA VAL A 50 10.59 0.22 6.46
C VAL A 50 10.75 -0.33 5.05
N VAL A 51 11.75 0.16 4.29
CA VAL A 51 12.06 -0.30 2.93
C VAL A 51 12.39 -1.78 2.92
N GLU A 52 13.34 -2.24 3.76
CA GLU A 52 13.72 -3.66 3.86
C GLU A 52 12.53 -4.58 4.16
N GLU A 53 11.63 -4.15 5.05
CA GLU A 53 10.46 -4.95 5.41
C GLU A 53 9.45 -5.04 4.26
N ILE A 54 9.22 -3.93 3.57
CA ILE A 54 8.28 -3.88 2.44
C ILE A 54 8.86 -4.57 1.20
N ASP A 55 10.14 -4.38 0.91
CA ASP A 55 10.83 -4.93 -0.27
C ASP A 55 10.83 -6.46 -0.31
N ARG A 56 10.71 -7.14 0.82
CA ARG A 56 10.62 -8.61 0.86
C ARG A 56 9.54 -9.18 -0.08
N SER A 57 8.46 -8.44 -0.30
CA SER A 57 7.32 -8.89 -1.12
C SER A 57 6.82 -7.85 -2.12
N PHE A 58 7.23 -6.60 -1.97
CA PHE A 58 6.69 -5.48 -2.75
C PHE A 58 7.74 -4.68 -3.53
N TRP A 59 8.98 -5.19 -3.59
CA TRP A 59 10.01 -4.57 -4.42
C TRP A 59 9.54 -4.42 -5.87
N GLY A 60 9.69 -3.19 -6.42
CA GLY A 60 9.22 -2.83 -7.75
C GLY A 60 7.72 -2.56 -7.89
N LYS A 61 6.91 -2.73 -6.84
CA LYS A 61 5.47 -2.47 -6.85
C LYS A 61 5.10 -1.06 -6.38
N TYR A 62 6.05 -0.30 -5.86
CA TYR A 62 5.91 1.09 -5.44
C TYR A 62 7.07 1.94 -5.98
N ASP A 63 6.89 3.24 -6.09
CA ASP A 63 7.89 4.16 -6.63
C ASP A 63 8.56 5.05 -5.58
N TYR A 64 7.93 5.28 -4.43
CA TYR A 64 8.57 5.93 -3.30
C TYR A 64 8.00 5.52 -1.94
N ILE A 65 8.80 5.70 -0.90
CA ILE A 65 8.42 5.73 0.52
C ILE A 65 9.00 6.98 1.16
N ASN A 66 8.19 7.71 1.89
CA ASN A 66 8.63 8.84 2.73
C ASN A 66 8.28 8.55 4.19
N LEU A 67 9.29 8.65 5.08
CA LEU A 67 9.15 8.43 6.52
C LEU A 67 9.54 9.72 7.26
N PRO A 68 8.58 10.60 7.61
CA PRO A 68 8.88 11.82 8.34
C PRO A 68 9.52 11.55 9.71
N ILE A 69 10.51 12.35 10.07
CA ILE A 69 11.23 12.26 11.35
C ILE A 69 11.10 13.53 12.17
N ASP A 70 11.19 13.37 13.48
CA ASP A 70 11.50 14.43 14.43
C ASP A 70 13.02 14.61 14.45
N TYR A 71 13.50 15.73 13.92
CA TYR A 71 14.95 16.01 13.80
C TYR A 71 15.65 16.18 15.15
N GLU A 72 14.94 16.66 16.16
CA GLU A 72 15.50 16.83 17.52
C GLU A 72 15.69 15.47 18.19
N ARG A 73 14.68 14.60 18.11
CA ARG A 73 14.69 13.28 18.74
C ARG A 73 15.31 12.20 17.88
N LYS A 74 15.52 12.44 16.59
CA LYS A 74 15.99 11.48 15.58
C LYS A 74 15.12 10.22 15.51
N LEU A 75 13.83 10.38 15.69
CA LEU A 75 12.83 9.31 15.66
C LEU A 75 11.79 9.60 14.60
N ASN A 76 11.23 8.57 13.95
CA ASN A 76 10.12 8.78 13.05
C ASN A 76 8.85 9.24 13.80
N LEU A 77 7.97 9.96 13.09
CA LEU A 77 6.73 10.50 13.63
C LEU A 77 5.61 9.45 13.76
N GLY A 78 5.89 8.17 13.52
CA GLY A 78 4.94 7.06 13.66
C GLY A 78 4.08 6.83 12.42
N TYR A 79 4.34 7.53 11.32
CA TYR A 79 3.65 7.35 10.05
C TYR A 79 4.60 7.47 8.86
N ALA A 80 4.19 6.92 7.72
CA ALA A 80 4.89 7.05 6.43
C ALA A 80 3.89 7.19 5.29
N PHE A 81 4.39 7.64 4.15
CA PHE A 81 3.66 7.61 2.89
C PHE A 81 4.34 6.64 1.93
N ILE A 82 3.54 5.85 1.22
CA ILE A 82 4.00 4.95 0.15
C ILE A 82 3.14 5.16 -1.08
N ASN A 83 3.76 5.27 -2.26
CA ASN A 83 3.02 5.36 -3.52
C ASN A 83 3.25 4.10 -4.36
N PHE A 84 2.18 3.42 -4.72
CA PHE A 84 2.22 2.25 -5.58
C PHE A 84 2.20 2.65 -7.06
N VAL A 85 2.86 1.86 -7.91
CA VAL A 85 2.88 2.08 -9.36
C VAL A 85 1.54 1.73 -10.03
N ASP A 86 0.73 0.88 -9.37
CA ASP A 86 -0.61 0.51 -9.81
C ASP A 86 -1.52 0.29 -8.57
N PRO A 87 -2.78 0.77 -8.58
CA PRO A 87 -3.72 0.57 -7.47
C PRO A 87 -3.92 -0.91 -7.10
N MET A 88 -3.82 -1.82 -8.07
CA MET A 88 -4.01 -3.26 -7.83
C MET A 88 -2.96 -3.85 -6.88
N HIS A 89 -1.77 -3.24 -6.77
CA HIS A 89 -0.76 -3.67 -5.80
C HIS A 89 -1.17 -3.40 -4.35
N ILE A 90 -2.06 -2.43 -4.14
CA ILE A 90 -2.61 -2.12 -2.80
C ILE A 90 -3.40 -3.30 -2.23
N ILE A 91 -4.06 -4.09 -3.09
CA ILE A 91 -4.89 -5.23 -2.65
C ILE A 91 -4.05 -6.21 -1.83
N LEU A 92 -2.96 -6.68 -2.42
CA LEU A 92 -2.07 -7.64 -1.74
C LEU A 92 -1.33 -6.99 -0.56
N PHE A 93 -0.96 -5.71 -0.69
CA PHE A 93 -0.33 -4.97 0.39
C PHE A 93 -1.25 -4.85 1.61
N TYR A 94 -2.52 -4.53 1.38
CA TYR A 94 -3.53 -4.45 2.43
C TYR A 94 -3.68 -5.78 3.16
N GLU A 95 -3.83 -6.89 2.43
CA GLU A 95 -3.97 -8.23 3.00
C GLU A 95 -2.75 -8.66 3.82
N ASN A 96 -1.55 -8.32 3.37
CA ASN A 96 -0.32 -8.75 4.02
C ASN A 96 0.03 -7.91 5.25
N TYR A 97 -0.33 -6.63 5.27
CA TYR A 97 0.17 -5.70 6.28
C TYR A 97 -0.90 -5.05 7.16
N HIS A 98 -2.15 -4.92 6.69
CA HIS A 98 -3.17 -4.25 7.49
C HIS A 98 -3.45 -5.00 8.80
N LEU A 99 -3.38 -4.28 9.92
CA LEU A 99 -3.51 -4.80 11.29
C LEU A 99 -2.48 -5.89 11.67
N LYS A 100 -1.38 -6.03 10.91
CA LYS A 100 -0.27 -6.91 11.27
C LYS A 100 0.76 -6.15 12.09
N LYS A 101 1.50 -6.89 12.93
CA LYS A 101 2.63 -6.34 13.71
C LYS A 101 3.84 -6.15 12.81
N TRP A 102 4.62 -5.13 13.10
CA TRP A 102 5.93 -4.93 12.50
C TRP A 102 6.93 -6.00 12.97
N SER A 103 7.81 -6.47 12.07
CA SER A 103 8.62 -7.67 12.34
C SER A 103 9.93 -7.38 13.08
N LYS A 104 10.55 -6.21 12.89
CA LYS A 104 11.95 -5.97 13.29
C LYS A 104 12.15 -5.76 14.79
N TYR A 105 11.18 -5.17 15.49
CA TYR A 105 11.28 -4.90 16.93
C TYR A 105 10.09 -5.51 17.67
N LYS A 106 10.29 -5.86 18.96
CA LYS A 106 9.18 -6.26 19.84
C LYS A 106 8.26 -5.04 20.07
N SER A 107 7.32 -4.84 19.16
CA SER A 107 6.32 -3.76 19.22
C SER A 107 4.93 -4.34 19.09
N GLU A 108 4.03 -3.87 19.93
CA GLU A 108 2.61 -4.24 19.85
C GLU A 108 1.85 -3.40 18.80
N LYS A 109 2.52 -2.42 18.18
CA LYS A 109 1.93 -1.58 17.15
C LYS A 109 1.58 -2.43 15.93
N LYS A 110 0.32 -2.32 15.49
CA LYS A 110 -0.18 -2.93 14.26
C LYS A 110 -0.31 -1.86 13.19
N LEU A 111 0.16 -2.16 11.98
CA LEU A 111 0.05 -1.24 10.86
C LEU A 111 -1.42 -0.94 10.55
N ASP A 112 -1.76 0.33 10.53
CA ASP A 112 -3.02 0.83 10.00
C ASP A 112 -2.73 1.66 8.74
N MET A 113 -3.65 1.68 7.79
CA MET A 113 -3.45 2.38 6.52
C MET A 113 -4.73 2.96 5.95
N THR A 114 -4.58 4.12 5.31
CA THR A 114 -5.65 4.82 4.61
C THR A 114 -5.09 5.46 3.34
N TYR A 115 -5.96 5.89 2.42
CA TYR A 115 -5.51 6.78 1.35
C TYR A 115 -4.99 8.10 1.91
N ALA A 116 -3.86 8.58 1.35
CA ALA A 116 -3.30 9.88 1.67
C ALA A 116 -4.11 11.01 0.99
N ASP A 117 -4.06 12.21 1.57
CA ASP A 117 -4.70 13.40 0.96
C ASP A 117 -3.99 13.82 -0.32
N LYS A 118 -2.66 13.79 -0.31
CA LYS A 118 -1.83 14.04 -1.48
C LYS A 118 -1.54 12.75 -2.21
N GLN A 119 -1.71 12.76 -3.52
CA GLN A 119 -1.58 11.59 -4.37
C GLN A 119 -0.44 11.76 -5.39
N GLY A 120 0.36 10.70 -5.55
CA GLY A 120 1.46 10.68 -6.50
C GLY A 120 2.70 11.45 -6.07
N LYS A 121 3.78 11.25 -6.83
CA LYS A 121 5.12 11.76 -6.55
C LYS A 121 5.22 13.30 -6.64
N LYS A 122 4.37 13.93 -7.44
CA LYS A 122 4.46 15.38 -7.73
C LYS A 122 4.07 16.26 -6.56
N ASP A 123 3.22 15.79 -5.68
CA ASP A 123 2.68 16.55 -4.56
C ASP A 123 3.50 16.42 -3.27
N ILE A 124 4.57 15.61 -3.31
CA ILE A 124 5.43 15.39 -2.16
C ILE A 124 6.68 16.22 -2.34
N ASN A 125 6.87 17.17 -1.42
CA ASN A 125 8.06 18.04 -1.37
C ASN A 125 9.22 17.23 -0.77
N CYS A 126 9.77 16.31 -1.58
CA CYS A 126 10.79 15.34 -1.17
C CYS A 126 12.19 15.95 -1.28
N LYS A 127 12.50 16.88 -0.40
CA LYS A 127 13.88 17.44 -0.30
C LYS A 127 14.66 16.89 0.89
N ASP A 128 14.11 15.90 1.60
CA ASP A 128 14.75 15.38 2.80
C ASP A 128 15.27 13.95 2.62
N ASP A 129 16.29 13.60 3.39
CA ASP A 129 16.94 12.28 3.43
C ASP A 129 16.00 11.15 3.89
N GLN A 130 14.73 11.44 4.10
CA GLN A 130 13.71 10.51 4.60
C GLN A 130 12.79 9.99 3.49
N THR A 131 13.22 10.14 2.24
CA THR A 131 12.47 9.64 1.08
C THR A 131 13.31 8.64 0.30
N TYR A 132 12.77 7.44 0.11
CA TYR A 132 13.32 6.41 -0.75
C TYR A 132 12.55 6.36 -2.07
N PHE A 133 13.26 6.45 -3.19
CA PHE A 133 12.74 6.36 -4.55
C PHE A 133 13.13 5.01 -5.17
N ALA A 134 12.18 4.07 -5.22
CA ALA A 134 12.44 2.73 -5.72
C ALA A 134 12.79 2.70 -7.22
N ILE A 135 12.22 3.62 -8.02
CA ILE A 135 12.47 3.70 -9.47
C ILE A 135 13.87 4.22 -9.79
N GLU A 136 14.47 5.00 -8.89
CA GLU A 136 15.85 5.50 -9.04
C GLU A 136 16.90 4.47 -8.56
N ASP A 137 16.45 3.40 -7.90
CA ASP A 137 17.34 2.30 -7.51
C ASP A 137 17.81 1.53 -8.75
N LYS A 138 19.13 1.37 -8.89
CA LYS A 138 19.74 0.63 -10.01
C LYS A 138 19.23 -0.81 -10.13
N ARG A 139 18.75 -1.42 -9.03
CA ARG A 139 18.11 -2.73 -9.01
C ARG A 139 16.80 -2.74 -9.79
N PHE A 140 16.08 -1.62 -9.83
CA PHE A 140 14.82 -1.49 -10.59
C PHE A 140 15.05 -1.47 -12.09
N VAL A 141 16.13 -0.85 -12.56
CA VAL A 141 16.46 -0.71 -13.99
C VAL A 141 16.77 -2.06 -14.64
N PHE A 142 17.30 -3.03 -13.87
CA PHE A 142 17.64 -4.35 -14.37
C PHE A 142 16.45 -5.31 -14.51
N ASN A 143 15.34 -5.06 -13.84
CA ASN A 143 14.14 -5.89 -13.90
C ASN A 143 13.00 -5.17 -14.63
N SER A 144 13.20 -4.92 -15.94
CA SER A 144 12.20 -4.29 -16.82
C SER A 144 10.93 -5.11 -17.08
N LEU A 145 10.71 -6.18 -16.33
CA LEU A 145 9.45 -6.89 -16.27
C LEU A 145 8.48 -6.10 -15.38
N GLN A 146 7.35 -5.69 -15.94
CA GLN A 146 6.29 -5.09 -15.15
C GLN A 146 5.97 -5.96 -13.93
N PRO A 147 5.88 -5.36 -12.72
CA PRO A 147 5.61 -6.14 -11.53
C PRO A 147 4.28 -6.89 -11.68
N LYS A 148 4.30 -8.19 -11.34
CA LYS A 148 3.12 -9.05 -11.43
C LYS A 148 2.01 -8.50 -10.54
N ILE A 149 0.79 -8.40 -11.07
CA ILE A 149 -0.40 -8.12 -10.29
C ILE A 149 -0.83 -9.41 -9.61
N GLU A 150 -0.69 -9.47 -8.30
CA GLU A 150 -1.09 -10.60 -7.45
C GLU A 150 -2.31 -10.20 -6.64
N ILE A 151 -3.37 -11.03 -6.68
CA ILE A 151 -4.64 -10.78 -5.99
C ILE A 151 -4.99 -11.99 -5.14
N PRO A 152 -5.47 -11.81 -3.87
CA PRO A 152 -5.89 -12.94 -3.05
C PRO A 152 -6.98 -13.79 -3.72
N VAL A 153 -6.89 -15.12 -3.60
CA VAL A 153 -7.83 -16.06 -4.22
C VAL A 153 -9.27 -15.82 -3.77
N SER A 154 -9.48 -15.29 -2.56
CA SER A 154 -10.79 -14.88 -2.07
C SER A 154 -11.55 -13.92 -3.00
N TYR A 155 -10.82 -13.13 -3.82
CA TYR A 155 -11.41 -12.21 -4.79
C TYR A 155 -11.50 -12.79 -6.21
N LEU A 156 -11.06 -14.04 -6.46
CA LEU A 156 -10.99 -14.61 -7.82
C LEU A 156 -12.34 -14.61 -8.53
N ASN A 157 -13.40 -15.04 -7.85
CA ASN A 157 -14.74 -15.10 -8.44
C ASN A 157 -15.28 -13.70 -8.73
N PHE A 158 -15.06 -12.75 -7.83
CA PHE A 158 -15.43 -11.35 -8.05
C PHE A 158 -14.64 -10.74 -9.20
N PHE A 159 -13.32 -10.97 -9.25
CA PHE A 159 -12.44 -10.49 -10.31
C PHE A 159 -12.87 -11.03 -11.68
N ARG A 160 -13.13 -12.34 -11.80
CA ARG A 160 -13.60 -12.98 -13.07
C ARG A 160 -14.95 -12.46 -13.55
N LYS A 161 -15.83 -12.06 -12.63
CA LYS A 161 -17.10 -11.42 -13.00
C LYS A 161 -16.89 -10.05 -13.65
N ILE A 162 -15.88 -9.29 -13.22
CA ILE A 162 -15.58 -7.95 -13.76
C ILE A 162 -14.71 -8.04 -15.03
N TYR A 163 -13.79 -9.02 -15.09
CA TYR A 163 -12.82 -9.20 -16.16
C TYR A 163 -12.90 -10.64 -16.70
N PRO A 164 -13.98 -11.02 -17.39
CA PRO A 164 -14.23 -12.42 -17.79
C PRO A 164 -13.17 -12.97 -18.77
N ASN A 165 -12.54 -12.08 -19.56
CA ASN A 165 -11.53 -12.44 -20.57
C ASN A 165 -10.09 -12.37 -20.02
N SER A 166 -9.91 -12.22 -18.71
CA SER A 166 -8.58 -12.15 -18.13
C SER A 166 -7.98 -13.54 -17.93
N VAL A 167 -6.68 -13.66 -18.17
CA VAL A 167 -5.92 -14.86 -17.86
C VAL A 167 -5.35 -14.76 -16.46
N CYS A 168 -5.88 -15.55 -15.54
CA CYS A 168 -5.46 -15.63 -14.14
C CYS A 168 -4.86 -17.00 -13.87
N VAL A 169 -3.67 -17.03 -13.24
CA VAL A 169 -2.97 -18.26 -12.90
C VAL A 169 -2.68 -18.27 -11.41
N ILE A 170 -3.02 -19.38 -10.74
CA ILE A 170 -2.58 -19.62 -9.37
C ILE A 170 -1.13 -20.11 -9.49
N GLU A 171 -0.16 -19.27 -9.08
CA GLU A 171 1.26 -19.63 -9.13
C GLU A 171 1.68 -20.25 -7.79
N ASP A 172 2.33 -21.39 -7.92
CA ASP A 172 3.09 -21.99 -6.83
C ASP A 172 4.47 -21.35 -6.76
N LYS A 173 4.80 -20.72 -5.63
CA LYS A 173 6.12 -20.09 -5.45
C LYS A 173 7.20 -21.09 -5.02
N ASN A 174 6.86 -22.34 -4.60
CA ASN A 174 7.84 -23.28 -4.03
C ASN A 174 7.49 -24.77 -4.24
N GLY A 175 6.71 -25.17 -5.25
CA GLY A 175 6.27 -26.58 -5.42
C GLY A 175 5.22 -27.03 -4.40
N PHE A 176 4.77 -26.14 -3.51
CA PHE A 176 3.63 -26.33 -2.63
C PHE A 176 2.52 -25.37 -3.07
N TYR A 177 1.35 -25.90 -3.38
CA TYR A 177 0.17 -25.12 -3.73
C TYR A 177 -0.09 -24.06 -2.66
N ASN A 178 0.31 -22.83 -2.89
CA ASN A 178 -0.05 -21.71 -2.05
C ASN A 178 -1.29 -21.04 -2.64
N ASP A 179 -2.46 -21.61 -2.38
CA ASP A 179 -3.77 -21.18 -2.87
C ASP A 179 -4.19 -19.77 -2.39
N LYS A 180 -3.23 -18.97 -1.94
CA LYS A 180 -3.54 -17.65 -1.37
C LYS A 180 -3.73 -16.56 -2.42
N TYR A 181 -3.05 -16.65 -3.56
CA TYR A 181 -3.03 -15.61 -4.57
C TYR A 181 -3.17 -16.16 -5.98
N PHE A 182 -3.77 -15.37 -6.87
CA PHE A 182 -3.68 -15.58 -8.30
C PHE A 182 -2.93 -14.40 -8.94
N VAL A 183 -2.21 -14.69 -10.02
CA VAL A 183 -1.48 -13.71 -10.82
C VAL A 183 -2.28 -13.40 -12.05
N VAL A 184 -2.48 -12.12 -12.33
CA VAL A 184 -3.09 -11.65 -13.58
C VAL A 184 -2.01 -11.64 -14.65
N LYS A 185 -2.02 -12.59 -15.56
CA LYS A 185 -1.09 -12.66 -16.72
C LYS A 185 -1.52 -11.75 -17.85
N HIS A 186 -2.82 -11.63 -18.06
CA HIS A 186 -3.42 -10.76 -19.03
C HIS A 186 -4.73 -10.22 -18.49
N LEU A 187 -4.85 -8.89 -18.45
CA LEU A 187 -6.07 -8.21 -18.03
C LEU A 187 -6.97 -8.04 -19.27
N GLY A 188 -8.05 -8.83 -19.34
CA GLY A 188 -9.07 -8.68 -20.37
C GLY A 188 -9.84 -7.37 -20.22
N LYS A 189 -10.49 -6.92 -21.30
CA LYS A 189 -11.41 -5.80 -21.25
C LYS A 189 -12.59 -6.12 -20.34
N LYS A 190 -13.08 -5.11 -19.65
CA LYS A 190 -14.33 -5.16 -18.88
C LYS A 190 -15.51 -5.47 -19.77
#